data_7825aae94bb511f9ee8db1cec79e51a5
#
_entry.id   7825aae94bb511f9ee8db1cec79e51a5
#
_cell.length_a   1.000
_cell.length_b   1.000
_cell.length_c   1.000
_cell.angle_alpha   90.00
_cell.angle_beta   90.00
_cell.angle_gamma   90.00
#
_symmetry.space_group_name_H-M   'P 1'
#
loop_
_entity.id
_entity.type
_entity.pdbx_description
1 polymer ?
#
loop_
_entity_poly.entity_id
_entity_poly.type
_entity_poly.pdbx_seq_one_letter_code
_entity_poly.pdbx_strand_id
1 'polypeptide(L)'
;LVGFIGAVAVINRFLGLFNLNLEHIFGYLFAPFGFLLGLDGKEVLLEGTLLGNKLILNEFIAFGELSTHLGELDARAGMICAISLCGFANLSSMGMCIGSIGVLCPEKRSVISRLVFRAMIGGVFVSILSALLVSIVFLF
;
A
#
# COMPACT_ATOMS: atom_id res chain seq x y z
N LEU A 1 -4.85 -6.10 13.82
CA LEU A 1 -4.45 -4.80 13.29
C LEU A 1 -3.57 -4.04 14.29
N VAL A 2 -4.06 -3.74 15.52
CA VAL A 2 -3.33 -2.95 16.53
C VAL A 2 -1.95 -3.56 16.85
N GLY A 3 -1.87 -4.89 17.09
CA GLY A 3 -0.60 -5.55 17.34
C GLY A 3 0.39 -5.47 16.18
N PHE A 4 -0.10 -5.47 14.94
CA PHE A 4 0.73 -5.31 13.75
C PHE A 4 1.27 -3.88 13.63
N ILE A 5 0.43 -2.87 13.86
CA ILE A 5 0.85 -1.45 13.91
C ILE A 5 1.89 -1.24 15.01
N GLY A 6 1.69 -1.86 16.19
CA GLY A 6 2.67 -1.83 17.28
C GLY A 6 4.03 -2.42 16.89
N ALA A 7 4.04 -3.56 16.18
CA ALA A 7 5.28 -4.17 15.69
C ALA A 7 6.01 -3.26 14.70
N VAL A 8 5.29 -2.62 13.77
CA VAL A 8 5.86 -1.64 12.83
C VAL A 8 6.43 -0.43 13.57
N ALA A 9 5.74 0.06 14.60
CA ALA A 9 6.24 1.17 15.43
C ALA A 9 7.56 0.81 16.14
N VAL A 10 7.70 -0.42 16.64
CA VAL A 10 8.95 -0.91 17.22
C VAL A 10 10.07 -0.95 16.18
N ILE A 11 9.79 -1.48 14.98
CA ILE A 11 10.78 -1.50 13.88
C ILE A 11 11.22 -0.08 13.53
N ASN A 12 10.28 0.86 13.38
CA ASN A 12 10.58 2.26 13.10
C ASN A 12 11.43 2.91 14.21
N ARG A 13 11.22 2.52 15.47
CA ARG A 13 12.05 3.00 16.57
C ARG A 13 13.50 2.53 16.45
N PHE A 14 13.73 1.29 16.01
CA PHE A 14 15.08 0.79 15.73
C PHE A 14 15.72 1.46 14.52
N LEU A 15 14.98 1.60 13.43
CA LEU A 15 15.44 2.28 12.22
C LEU A 15 15.76 3.76 12.47
N GLY A 16 15.04 4.39 13.39
CA GLY A 16 15.28 5.76 13.82
C GLY A 16 16.68 6.01 14.42
N LEU A 17 17.35 4.97 14.93
CA LEU A 17 18.75 5.04 15.39
C LEU A 17 19.71 5.30 14.22
N PHE A 18 19.31 4.97 13.00
CA PHE A 18 20.07 5.16 11.76
C PHE A 18 19.50 6.32 10.89
N ASN A 19 18.61 7.14 11.45
CA ASN A 19 17.86 8.18 10.71
C ASN A 19 17.05 7.62 9.53
N LEU A 20 16.58 6.37 9.64
CA LEU A 20 15.73 5.70 8.68
C LEU A 20 14.35 5.42 9.30
N ASN A 21 13.35 5.30 8.45
CA ASN A 21 12.05 4.73 8.78
C ASN A 21 11.55 3.86 7.62
N LEU A 22 10.59 3.00 7.91
CA LEU A 22 10.02 2.10 6.90
C LEU A 22 9.38 2.88 5.76
N GLU A 23 8.73 3.99 6.06
CA GLU A 23 8.07 4.84 5.07
C GLU A 23 9.08 5.36 4.03
N HIS A 24 10.24 5.84 4.44
CA HIS A 24 11.30 6.26 3.52
C HIS A 24 11.83 5.11 2.67
N ILE A 25 12.10 3.95 3.32
CA ILE A 25 12.60 2.77 2.60
C ILE A 25 11.60 2.34 1.52
N PHE A 26 10.32 2.26 1.88
CA PHE A 26 9.26 1.89 0.93
C PHE A 26 8.98 2.99 -0.08
N GLY A 27 9.08 4.27 0.32
CA GLY A 27 8.99 5.40 -0.59
C GLY A 27 9.94 5.23 -1.78
N TYR A 28 11.21 4.97 -1.51
CA TYR A 28 12.20 4.73 -2.56
C TYR A 28 11.98 3.39 -3.30
N LEU A 29 11.62 2.33 -2.59
CA LEU A 29 11.39 1.02 -3.19
C LEU A 29 10.21 1.03 -4.17
N PHE A 30 9.14 1.76 -3.84
CA PHE A 30 7.92 1.84 -4.66
C PHE A 30 7.87 3.09 -5.55
N ALA A 31 8.81 4.03 -5.45
CA ALA A 31 8.91 5.19 -6.35
C ALA A 31 8.84 4.83 -7.85
N PRO A 32 9.44 3.71 -8.34
CA PRO A 32 9.29 3.32 -9.73
C PRO A 32 7.84 3.15 -10.19
N PHE A 33 6.94 2.74 -9.30
CA PHE A 33 5.51 2.65 -9.64
C PHE A 33 4.87 4.02 -9.79
N GLY A 34 5.21 5.00 -8.95
CA GLY A 34 4.78 6.39 -9.12
C GLY A 34 5.19 6.96 -10.47
N PHE A 35 6.43 6.71 -10.89
CA PHE A 35 6.91 7.09 -12.22
C PHE A 35 6.13 6.38 -13.35
N LEU A 36 5.87 5.07 -13.23
CA LEU A 36 5.07 4.32 -14.21
C LEU A 36 3.63 4.82 -14.31
N LEU A 37 3.07 5.34 -13.22
CA LEU A 37 1.75 5.95 -13.18
C LEU A 37 1.72 7.35 -13.81
N GLY A 38 2.86 7.87 -14.26
CA GLY A 38 2.98 9.17 -14.89
C GLY A 38 2.90 10.33 -13.91
N LEU A 39 3.32 10.11 -12.67
CA LEU A 39 3.54 11.14 -11.67
C LEU A 39 4.95 11.71 -11.82
N ASP A 40 5.16 12.95 -11.38
CA ASP A 40 6.42 13.66 -11.54
C ASP A 40 6.99 14.19 -10.22
N GLY A 41 8.32 14.32 -10.17
CA GLY A 41 9.02 15.00 -9.09
C GLY A 41 8.68 14.46 -7.69
N LYS A 42 8.11 15.31 -6.83
CA LYS A 42 7.77 14.95 -5.43
C LYS A 42 6.62 13.95 -5.34
N GLU A 43 5.72 13.92 -6.31
CA GLU A 43 4.56 13.04 -6.35
C GLU A 43 4.98 11.57 -6.47
N VAL A 44 6.08 11.30 -7.19
CA VAL A 44 6.65 9.95 -7.34
C VAL A 44 7.05 9.37 -5.98
N LEU A 45 7.72 10.16 -5.14
CA LEU A 45 8.13 9.72 -3.80
C LEU A 45 6.94 9.61 -2.85
N LEU A 46 5.99 10.54 -2.95
CA LEU A 46 4.76 10.49 -2.18
C LEU A 46 3.99 9.20 -2.50
N GLU A 47 3.76 8.90 -3.78
CA GLU A 47 3.07 7.67 -4.19
C GLU A 47 3.82 6.43 -3.70
N GLY A 48 5.15 6.41 -3.79
CA GLY A 48 5.97 5.33 -3.24
C GLY A 48 5.74 5.13 -1.74
N THR A 49 5.69 6.21 -0.96
CA THR A 49 5.42 6.19 0.48
C THR A 49 4.00 5.68 0.76
N LEU A 50 3.00 6.18 0.02
CA LEU A 50 1.61 5.77 0.15
C LEU A 50 1.42 4.27 -0.15
N LEU A 51 2.02 3.77 -1.23
CA LEU A 51 2.02 2.34 -1.57
C LEU A 51 2.71 1.50 -0.50
N GLY A 52 3.82 1.98 0.04
CA GLY A 52 4.53 1.34 1.14
C GLY A 52 3.64 1.23 2.38
N ASN A 53 3.03 2.32 2.80
CA ASN A 53 2.12 2.36 3.95
C ASN A 53 0.88 1.48 3.73
N LYS A 54 0.29 1.50 2.53
CA LYS A 54 -0.80 0.59 2.16
C LYS A 54 -0.38 -0.86 2.34
N LEU A 55 0.77 -1.26 1.81
CA LEU A 55 1.23 -2.65 1.81
C LEU A 55 1.60 -3.16 3.19
N ILE A 56 2.28 -2.33 3.98
CA ILE A 56 2.78 -2.70 5.31
C ILE A 56 1.67 -2.55 6.36
N LEU A 57 1.02 -1.42 6.40
CA LEU A 57 -0.02 -1.12 7.39
C LEU A 57 -1.39 -1.50 6.83
N ASN A 58 -2.02 -0.59 6.15
CA ASN A 58 -3.27 -0.79 5.42
C ASN A 58 -3.62 0.47 4.59
N GLU A 59 -4.63 0.33 3.75
CA GLU A 59 -5.16 1.42 2.91
C GLU A 59 -5.72 2.58 3.72
N PHE A 60 -6.30 2.34 4.90
CA PHE A 60 -6.91 3.39 5.73
C PHE A 60 -5.85 4.40 6.20
N ILE A 61 -4.70 3.92 6.65
CA ILE A 61 -3.58 4.78 7.06
C ILE A 61 -3.01 5.52 5.85
N ALA A 62 -2.84 4.84 4.72
CA ALA A 62 -2.35 5.46 3.49
C ALA A 62 -3.30 6.55 2.98
N PHE A 63 -4.62 6.36 3.03
CA PHE A 63 -5.60 7.41 2.71
C PHE A 63 -5.56 8.58 3.71
N GLY A 64 -5.36 8.29 4.99
CA GLY A 64 -5.16 9.33 6.01
C GLY A 64 -3.97 10.23 5.68
N GLU A 65 -2.85 9.64 5.25
CA GLU A 65 -1.67 10.37 4.82
C GLU A 65 -1.93 11.13 3.51
N LEU A 66 -2.50 10.49 2.49
CA LEU A 66 -2.88 11.16 1.24
C LEU A 66 -3.73 12.41 1.52
N SER A 67 -4.66 12.33 2.47
CA SER A 67 -5.55 13.46 2.80
C SER A 67 -4.79 14.71 3.26
N THR A 68 -3.63 14.56 3.88
CA THR A 68 -2.79 15.69 4.32
C THR A 68 -2.06 16.38 3.16
N HIS A 69 -1.89 15.70 2.04
CA HIS A 69 -1.20 16.19 0.84
C HIS A 69 -2.13 16.65 -0.29
N LEU A 70 -3.44 16.40 -0.19
CA LEU A 70 -4.41 16.74 -1.26
C LEU A 70 -4.37 18.22 -1.67
N GLY A 71 -4.05 19.12 -0.75
CA GLY A 71 -3.93 20.54 -1.05
C GLY A 71 -2.72 20.94 -1.90
N GLU A 72 -1.74 20.05 -2.02
CA GLU A 72 -0.49 20.25 -2.76
C GLU A 72 -0.48 19.51 -4.11
N LEU A 73 -1.43 18.59 -4.32
CA LEU A 73 -1.57 17.76 -5.51
C LEU A 73 -2.56 18.40 -6.50
N ASP A 74 -2.28 18.22 -7.78
CA ASP A 74 -3.30 18.50 -8.78
C ASP A 74 -4.40 17.41 -8.78
N ALA A 75 -5.50 17.67 -9.47
CA ALA A 75 -6.64 16.75 -9.51
C ALA A 75 -6.27 15.39 -10.11
N ARG A 76 -5.36 15.37 -11.09
CA ARG A 76 -4.87 14.14 -11.74
C ARG A 76 -4.05 13.31 -10.77
N ALA A 77 -3.02 13.89 -10.17
CA ALA A 77 -2.14 13.20 -9.22
C ALA A 77 -2.92 12.67 -8.01
N GLY A 78 -3.81 13.50 -7.44
CA GLY A 78 -4.67 13.09 -6.33
C GLY A 78 -5.57 11.90 -6.68
N MET A 79 -6.14 11.87 -7.89
CA MET A 79 -6.97 10.76 -8.35
C MET A 79 -6.16 9.49 -8.57
N ILE A 80 -4.98 9.58 -9.20
CA ILE A 80 -4.08 8.45 -9.44
C ILE A 80 -3.67 7.83 -8.09
N CYS A 81 -3.19 8.63 -7.14
CA CYS A 81 -2.83 8.18 -5.81
C CYS A 81 -4.03 7.52 -5.11
N ALA A 82 -5.21 8.13 -5.14
CA ALA A 82 -6.41 7.57 -4.52
C ALA A 82 -6.79 6.20 -5.11
N ILE A 83 -6.73 6.03 -6.43
CA ILE A 83 -7.08 4.77 -7.08
C ILE A 83 -6.02 3.69 -6.82
N SER A 84 -4.74 4.04 -6.80
CA SER A 84 -3.66 3.10 -6.47
C SER A 84 -3.80 2.52 -5.06
N LEU A 85 -4.34 3.31 -4.13
CA LEU A 85 -4.60 2.90 -2.75
C LEU A 85 -5.85 2.04 -2.60
N CYS A 86 -6.78 2.07 -3.55
CA CYS A 86 -7.96 1.22 -3.52
C CYS A 86 -7.59 -0.26 -3.53
N GLY A 87 -8.23 -1.03 -2.67
CA GLY A 87 -8.05 -2.48 -2.62
C GLY A 87 -7.40 -2.97 -1.32
N PHE A 88 -7.94 -4.09 -0.83
CA PHE A 88 -7.63 -4.70 0.46
C PHE A 88 -6.40 -5.62 0.39
N ALA A 89 -5.36 -5.21 -0.34
CA ALA A 89 -4.16 -6.00 -0.58
C ALA A 89 -2.99 -5.48 0.27
N ASN A 90 -2.86 -5.97 1.50
CA ASN A 90 -1.82 -5.61 2.44
C ASN A 90 -1.47 -6.79 3.38
N LEU A 91 -0.34 -6.68 4.11
CA LEU A 91 0.11 -7.72 5.03
C LEU A 91 -0.89 -7.98 6.17
N SER A 92 -1.56 -6.94 6.66
CA SER A 92 -2.56 -7.05 7.72
C SER A 92 -3.78 -7.85 7.24
N SER A 93 -4.26 -7.60 6.02
CA SER A 93 -5.39 -8.31 5.44
C SER A 93 -5.10 -9.79 5.19
N MET A 94 -3.85 -10.15 4.87
CA MET A 94 -3.47 -11.58 4.79
C MET A 94 -3.70 -12.29 6.12
N GLY A 95 -3.26 -11.68 7.22
CA GLY A 95 -3.48 -12.23 8.56
C GLY A 95 -4.96 -12.37 8.90
N MET A 96 -5.76 -11.37 8.54
CA MET A 96 -7.22 -11.42 8.72
C MET A 96 -7.87 -12.52 7.89
N CYS A 97 -7.50 -12.68 6.61
CA CYS A 97 -8.01 -13.75 5.76
C CYS A 97 -7.69 -15.14 6.32
N ILE A 98 -6.44 -15.38 6.74
CA ILE A 98 -6.04 -16.66 7.34
C ILE A 98 -6.82 -16.92 8.64
N GLY A 99 -6.96 -15.89 9.48
CA GLY A 99 -7.68 -15.99 10.75
C GLY A 99 -9.16 -16.25 10.55
N SER A 100 -9.84 -15.43 9.75
CA SER A 100 -11.30 -15.49 9.59
C SER A 100 -11.75 -16.75 8.85
N ILE A 101 -11.16 -17.02 7.68
CA ILE A 101 -11.55 -18.19 6.86
C ILE A 101 -11.04 -19.47 7.54
N GLY A 102 -9.88 -19.42 8.19
CA GLY A 102 -9.33 -20.55 8.92
C GLY A 102 -10.14 -20.97 10.14
N VAL A 103 -10.98 -20.07 10.70
CA VAL A 103 -11.96 -20.44 11.75
C VAL A 103 -13.20 -21.09 11.15
N LEU A 104 -13.66 -20.58 10.01
CA LEU A 104 -14.85 -21.12 9.32
C LEU A 104 -14.58 -22.47 8.66
N CYS A 105 -13.39 -22.68 8.13
CA CYS A 105 -12.96 -23.91 7.43
C CYS A 105 -11.55 -24.32 7.87
N PRO A 106 -11.40 -24.91 9.06
CA PRO A 106 -10.08 -25.26 9.63
C PRO A 106 -9.24 -26.16 8.72
N GLU A 107 -9.87 -27.08 8.02
CA GLU A 107 -9.23 -28.01 7.07
C GLU A 107 -8.61 -27.30 5.85
N LYS A 108 -9.06 -26.10 5.50
CA LYS A 108 -8.53 -25.28 4.41
C LYS A 108 -7.42 -24.31 4.83
N ARG A 109 -7.13 -24.18 6.13
CA ARG A 109 -6.20 -23.18 6.65
C ARG A 109 -4.81 -23.25 6.01
N SER A 110 -4.29 -24.46 5.77
CA SER A 110 -2.98 -24.66 5.12
C SER A 110 -2.98 -24.19 3.66
N VAL A 111 -4.08 -24.41 2.94
CA VAL A 111 -4.25 -23.96 1.56
C VAL A 111 -4.36 -22.44 1.51
N ILE A 112 -5.16 -21.86 2.38
CA ILE A 112 -5.33 -20.39 2.49
C ILE A 112 -3.99 -19.73 2.76
N SER A 113 -3.19 -20.23 3.72
CA SER A 113 -1.89 -19.68 4.06
C SER A 113 -0.90 -19.70 2.89
N ARG A 114 -1.00 -20.66 1.97
CA ARG A 114 -0.15 -20.71 0.77
C ARG A 114 -0.61 -19.74 -0.32
N LEU A 115 -1.92 -19.55 -0.44
CA LEU A 115 -2.50 -18.79 -1.54
C LEU A 115 -2.61 -17.30 -1.22
N VAL A 116 -2.80 -16.93 0.03
CA VAL A 116 -3.09 -15.54 0.44
C VAL A 116 -1.99 -14.56 0.04
N PHE A 117 -0.73 -14.96 0.11
CA PHE A 117 0.38 -14.10 -0.31
C PHE A 117 0.34 -13.82 -1.83
N ARG A 118 0.08 -14.85 -2.64
CA ARG A 118 -0.07 -14.69 -4.09
C ARG A 118 -1.29 -13.85 -4.44
N ALA A 119 -2.39 -14.05 -3.72
CA ALA A 119 -3.61 -13.25 -3.88
C ALA A 119 -3.36 -11.78 -3.53
N MET A 120 -2.60 -11.50 -2.46
CA MET A 120 -2.21 -10.14 -2.09
C MET A 120 -1.40 -9.47 -3.20
N ILE A 121 -0.37 -10.15 -3.72
CA ILE A 121 0.43 -9.61 -4.83
C ILE A 121 -0.46 -9.32 -6.05
N GLY A 122 -1.34 -10.26 -6.42
CA GLY A 122 -2.31 -10.04 -7.49
C GLY A 122 -3.20 -8.82 -7.26
N GLY A 123 -3.69 -8.63 -6.04
CA GLY A 123 -4.49 -7.47 -5.64
C GLY A 123 -3.73 -6.15 -5.73
N VAL A 124 -2.43 -6.14 -5.39
CA VAL A 124 -1.57 -4.97 -5.56
C VAL A 124 -1.44 -4.59 -7.04
N PHE A 125 -1.18 -5.58 -7.91
CA PHE A 125 -1.12 -5.33 -9.35
C PHE A 125 -2.44 -4.80 -9.91
N VAL A 126 -3.57 -5.30 -9.46
CA VAL A 126 -4.90 -4.80 -9.86
C VAL A 126 -5.05 -3.32 -9.48
N SER A 127 -4.66 -2.91 -8.27
CA SER A 127 -4.74 -1.49 -7.86
C SER A 127 -3.86 -0.60 -8.74
N ILE A 128 -2.61 -1.03 -9.00
CA ILE A 128 -1.67 -0.28 -9.83
C ILE A 128 -2.17 -0.18 -11.28
N LEU A 129 -2.68 -1.27 -11.86
CA LEU A 129 -3.26 -1.27 -13.19
C LEU A 129 -4.49 -0.36 -13.29
N SER A 130 -5.34 -0.34 -12.27
CA SER A 130 -6.49 0.57 -12.22
C SER A 130 -6.05 2.03 -12.19
N ALA A 131 -5.04 2.36 -11.40
CA ALA A 131 -4.46 3.71 -11.35
C ALA A 131 -3.81 4.09 -12.69
N LEU A 132 -3.14 3.15 -13.36
CA LEU A 132 -2.56 3.37 -14.68
C LEU A 132 -3.63 3.67 -15.74
N LEU A 133 -4.74 2.95 -15.74
CA LEU A 133 -5.87 3.22 -16.63
C LEU A 133 -6.44 4.63 -16.41
N VAL A 134 -6.59 5.03 -15.14
CA VAL A 134 -7.01 6.40 -14.79
C VAL A 134 -5.98 7.43 -15.28
N SER A 135 -4.69 7.18 -15.07
CA SER A 135 -3.62 8.05 -15.58
C SER A 135 -3.70 8.25 -17.10
N ILE A 136 -3.95 7.17 -17.84
CA ILE A 136 -4.11 7.24 -19.32
C ILE A 136 -5.34 8.08 -19.71
N VAL A 137 -6.47 7.91 -19.00
CA VAL A 137 -7.68 8.69 -19.28
C VAL A 137 -7.46 10.19 -19.11
N PHE A 138 -6.64 10.60 -18.15
CA PHE A 138 -6.28 12.01 -17.96
C PHE A 138 -5.32 12.59 -18.99
N LEU A 139 -4.80 11.78 -19.94
CA LEU A 139 -3.98 12.28 -21.04
C LEU A 139 -4.81 12.76 -22.24
N PHE A 140 -6.11 12.44 -22.25
CA PHE A 140 -7.06 12.83 -23.30
C PHE A 140 -8.14 13.75 -22.76
#